data_10261b2f08a1f9485fe012012db08466
#
_entry.id   10261b2f08a1f9485fe012012db08466
#
_cell.length_a   1.000
_cell.length_b   1.000
_cell.length_c   1.000
_cell.angle_alpha   90.00
_cell.angle_beta   90.00
_cell.angle_gamma   90.00
#
_symmetry.space_group_name_H-M   'P 1'
#
loop_
_entity.id
_entity.type
_entity.pdbx_description
1 polymer ?
#
loop_
_entity_poly.entity_id
_entity_poly.type
_entity_poly.pdbx_seq_one_letter_code
_entity_poly.pdbx_strand_id
1 'polypeptide(L)'
;MVTISYGAFLIYLAFCPVYKEYMLIQSLNLIAAAVDISWLYMGLEDFKKTVLRNTMVKLASAAMIFMFVKDANDTWVYIFVLSISVLGGNLTLWPYVKKTLVKVDFRKLHPFRHFKPTIALFIPQIATQVYLVLNKTMLWAMVSSDVAGFYDRSDTLVKLVLTIVTATGTVMLPHVANAFHEGNEDAVNNLTADSFDFVSCIAIPMFAGLAAIGQKLAPLFFGPQFKPVGMAVCLEAIVIVLIGWSNVIGQQYLLPTNKIKVYTGSVVSGAIVNLILNLPFIYLWGLHGAVFATVCSEIVVTGYQMWHV
;
A
#
# COMPACT_ATOMS: atom_id res chain seq x y z
N MET A 1 -1.00 -15.04 13.63
CA MET A 1 -1.68 -13.92 12.96
C MET A 1 -2.65 -14.42 11.90
N VAL A 2 -2.23 -15.13 10.86
CA VAL A 2 -3.13 -15.60 9.78
C VAL A 2 -4.29 -16.45 10.30
N THR A 3 -4.06 -17.34 11.27
CA THR A 3 -5.11 -18.15 11.91
C THR A 3 -6.18 -17.28 12.57
N ILE A 4 -5.76 -16.21 13.26
CA ILE A 4 -6.68 -15.25 13.90
C ILE A 4 -7.46 -14.48 12.82
N SER A 5 -6.78 -14.01 11.78
CA SER A 5 -7.41 -13.31 10.64
C SER A 5 -8.41 -14.19 9.91
N TYR A 6 -8.08 -15.48 9.73
CA TYR A 6 -8.99 -16.44 9.09
C TYR A 6 -10.20 -16.74 9.97
N GLY A 7 -10.01 -16.87 11.29
CA GLY A 7 -11.11 -17.01 12.25
C GLY A 7 -12.05 -15.80 12.26
N ALA A 8 -11.48 -14.58 12.29
CA ALA A 8 -12.25 -13.34 12.18
C ALA A 8 -13.02 -13.25 10.86
N PHE A 9 -12.38 -13.68 9.75
CA PHE A 9 -13.03 -13.73 8.44
C PHE A 9 -14.22 -14.68 8.43
N LEU A 10 -14.11 -15.88 9.02
CA LEU A 10 -15.21 -16.83 9.10
C LEU A 10 -16.39 -16.30 9.93
N ILE A 11 -16.10 -15.59 11.03
CA ILE A 11 -17.12 -14.91 11.83
C ILE A 11 -17.80 -13.84 10.99
N TYR A 12 -17.03 -12.97 10.30
CA TYR A 12 -17.57 -11.95 9.42
C TYR A 12 -18.47 -12.54 8.33
N LEU A 13 -18.03 -13.63 7.69
CA LEU A 13 -18.79 -14.33 6.65
C LEU A 13 -20.14 -14.87 7.16
N ALA A 14 -20.24 -15.24 8.45
CA ALA A 14 -21.48 -15.69 9.04
C ALA A 14 -22.52 -14.56 9.17
N PHE A 15 -22.06 -13.32 9.39
CA PHE A 15 -22.93 -12.15 9.55
C PHE A 15 -23.22 -11.41 8.25
N CYS A 16 -22.43 -11.62 7.18
CA CYS A 16 -22.58 -10.93 5.90
C CYS A 16 -23.27 -11.83 4.87
N PRO A 17 -24.57 -11.60 4.55
CA PRO A 17 -25.31 -12.49 3.65
C PRO A 17 -24.98 -12.26 2.18
N VAL A 18 -24.41 -11.09 1.81
CA VAL A 18 -24.19 -10.66 0.44
C VAL A 18 -22.79 -11.07 -0.03
N TYR A 19 -22.70 -11.61 -1.26
CA TYR A 19 -21.42 -11.95 -1.91
C TYR A 19 -20.56 -13.02 -1.21
N LYS A 20 -21.18 -13.94 -0.45
CA LYS A 20 -20.45 -15.02 0.28
C LYS A 20 -19.51 -15.82 -0.60
N GLU A 21 -19.95 -16.16 -1.81
CA GLU A 21 -19.16 -16.96 -2.76
C GLU A 21 -17.87 -16.24 -3.16
N TYR A 22 -17.96 -14.96 -3.50
CA TYR A 22 -16.80 -14.14 -3.85
C TYR A 22 -15.85 -13.96 -2.67
N MET A 23 -16.38 -13.77 -1.47
CA MET A 23 -15.58 -13.67 -0.26
C MET A 23 -14.85 -14.96 0.07
N LEU A 24 -15.50 -16.13 -0.13
CA LEU A 24 -14.85 -17.43 0.03
C LEU A 24 -13.67 -17.60 -0.94
N ILE A 25 -13.83 -17.20 -2.20
CA ILE A 25 -12.74 -17.24 -3.17
C ILE A 25 -11.60 -16.29 -2.72
N GLN A 26 -11.93 -15.08 -2.26
CA GLN A 26 -10.94 -14.13 -1.76
C GLN A 26 -10.22 -14.60 -0.50
N SER A 27 -10.77 -15.55 0.27
CA SER A 27 -10.09 -16.12 1.43
C SER A 27 -8.76 -16.81 1.08
N LEU A 28 -8.57 -17.20 -0.19
CA LEU A 28 -7.28 -17.69 -0.71
C LEU A 28 -6.16 -16.66 -0.51
N ASN A 29 -6.46 -15.36 -0.50
CA ASN A 29 -5.48 -14.32 -0.22
C ASN A 29 -4.98 -14.36 1.24
N LEU A 30 -5.80 -14.77 2.20
CA LEU A 30 -5.37 -14.98 3.59
C LEU A 30 -4.41 -16.16 3.68
N ILE A 31 -4.67 -17.24 2.93
CA ILE A 31 -3.77 -18.39 2.83
C ILE A 31 -2.48 -17.99 2.12
N ALA A 32 -2.59 -17.21 1.04
CA ALA A 32 -1.44 -16.69 0.31
C ALA A 32 -0.52 -15.85 1.21
N ALA A 33 -1.09 -15.02 2.09
CA ALA A 33 -0.33 -14.25 3.07
C ALA A 33 0.40 -15.15 4.10
N ALA A 34 -0.17 -16.31 4.44
CA ALA A 34 0.47 -17.27 5.35
C ALA A 34 1.73 -17.91 4.76
N VAL A 35 1.75 -18.10 3.45
CA VAL A 35 2.86 -18.76 2.74
C VAL A 35 3.80 -17.77 2.04
N ASP A 36 3.59 -16.46 2.25
CA ASP A 36 4.48 -15.44 1.71
C ASP A 36 5.81 -15.38 2.47
N ILE A 37 6.87 -15.70 1.77
CA ILE A 37 8.27 -15.65 2.25
C ILE A 37 9.11 -14.65 1.46
N SER A 38 8.48 -13.72 0.74
CA SER A 38 9.18 -12.69 -0.05
C SER A 38 10.07 -11.80 0.82
N TRP A 39 9.67 -11.54 2.07
CA TRP A 39 10.44 -10.80 3.06
C TRP A 39 11.85 -11.37 3.31
N LEU A 40 12.00 -12.71 3.22
CA LEU A 40 13.29 -13.37 3.40
C LEU A 40 14.27 -12.99 2.27
N TYR A 41 13.80 -13.00 1.03
CA TYR A 41 14.63 -12.65 -0.13
C TYR A 41 14.91 -11.15 -0.22
N MET A 42 13.98 -10.32 0.25
CA MET A 42 14.20 -8.88 0.41
C MET A 42 15.29 -8.60 1.45
N GLY A 43 15.25 -9.28 2.61
CA GLY A 43 16.27 -9.16 3.65
C GLY A 43 17.65 -9.71 3.25
N LEU A 44 17.69 -10.66 2.28
CA LEU A 44 18.93 -11.18 1.69
C LEU A 44 19.40 -10.35 0.47
N GLU A 45 18.70 -9.26 0.16
CA GLU A 45 18.94 -8.40 -1.01
C GLU A 45 18.86 -9.15 -2.37
N ASP A 46 18.24 -10.35 -2.39
CA ASP A 46 18.02 -11.14 -3.60
C ASP A 46 16.70 -10.74 -4.28
N PHE A 47 16.64 -9.50 -4.74
CA PHE A 47 15.46 -8.93 -5.40
C PHE A 47 15.11 -9.61 -6.72
N LYS A 48 16.09 -10.21 -7.40
CA LYS A 48 15.88 -10.86 -8.70
C LYS A 48 14.79 -11.93 -8.63
N LYS A 49 14.81 -12.75 -7.58
CA LYS A 49 13.81 -13.83 -7.41
C LYS A 49 12.41 -13.30 -7.18
N THR A 50 12.28 -12.26 -6.33
CA THR A 50 10.97 -11.67 -6.01
C THR A 50 10.40 -10.88 -7.17
N VAL A 51 11.23 -10.07 -7.84
CA VAL A 51 10.81 -9.24 -8.99
C VAL A 51 10.41 -10.10 -10.17
N LEU A 52 11.26 -11.07 -10.56
CA LEU A 52 10.97 -11.95 -11.71
C LEU A 52 9.69 -12.75 -11.48
N ARG A 53 9.53 -13.35 -10.29
CA ARG A 53 8.30 -14.04 -9.90
C ARG A 53 7.08 -13.13 -10.01
N ASN A 54 7.13 -11.93 -9.39
CA ASN A 54 6.01 -11.00 -9.39
C ASN A 54 5.60 -10.61 -10.81
N THR A 55 6.57 -10.35 -11.68
CA THR A 55 6.32 -10.03 -13.08
C THR A 55 5.67 -11.19 -13.81
N MET A 56 6.20 -12.41 -13.68
CA MET A 56 5.64 -13.61 -14.31
C MET A 56 4.22 -13.90 -13.83
N VAL A 57 3.96 -13.79 -12.53
CA VAL A 57 2.62 -14.00 -11.97
C VAL A 57 1.63 -12.97 -12.49
N LYS A 58 2.02 -11.69 -12.56
CA LYS A 58 1.17 -10.62 -13.10
C LYS A 58 0.86 -10.82 -14.59
N LEU A 59 1.85 -11.19 -15.39
CA LEU A 59 1.65 -11.48 -16.82
C LEU A 59 0.76 -12.71 -17.02
N ALA A 60 1.00 -13.78 -16.27
CA ALA A 60 0.17 -14.98 -16.33
C ALA A 60 -1.28 -14.72 -15.90
N SER A 61 -1.49 -13.96 -14.81
CA SER A 61 -2.83 -13.61 -14.36
C SER A 61 -3.56 -12.72 -15.38
N ALA A 62 -2.87 -11.75 -15.99
CA ALA A 62 -3.44 -10.93 -17.05
C ALA A 62 -3.84 -11.79 -18.26
N ALA A 63 -2.98 -12.68 -18.71
CA ALA A 63 -3.29 -13.60 -19.80
C ALA A 63 -4.51 -14.48 -19.48
N MET A 64 -4.56 -15.06 -18.26
CA MET A 64 -5.72 -15.86 -17.82
C MET A 64 -7.00 -15.04 -17.78
N ILE A 65 -6.98 -13.79 -17.31
CA ILE A 65 -8.16 -12.92 -17.31
C ILE A 65 -8.65 -12.69 -18.74
N PHE A 66 -7.78 -12.35 -19.69
CA PHE A 66 -8.20 -12.16 -21.09
C PHE A 66 -8.72 -13.44 -21.75
N MET A 67 -8.23 -14.62 -21.35
CA MET A 67 -8.68 -15.90 -21.88
C MET A 67 -10.04 -16.33 -21.33
N PHE A 68 -10.26 -16.17 -20.03
CA PHE A 68 -11.38 -16.81 -19.33
C PHE A 68 -12.50 -15.84 -18.92
N VAL A 69 -12.22 -14.53 -18.80
CA VAL A 69 -13.22 -13.54 -18.45
C VAL A 69 -13.75 -12.88 -19.72
N LYS A 70 -14.98 -13.18 -20.09
CA LYS A 70 -15.62 -12.66 -21.31
C LYS A 70 -16.78 -11.72 -21.02
N ASP A 71 -17.55 -12.05 -20.00
CA ASP A 71 -18.79 -11.36 -19.64
C ASP A 71 -18.83 -10.94 -18.17
N ALA A 72 -19.80 -10.08 -17.83
CA ALA A 72 -20.00 -9.65 -16.44
C ALA A 72 -20.34 -10.80 -15.48
N ASN A 73 -20.88 -11.92 -15.99
CA ASN A 73 -21.15 -13.11 -15.20
C ASN A 73 -19.89 -13.88 -14.79
N ASP A 74 -18.76 -13.62 -15.43
CA ASP A 74 -17.47 -14.26 -15.15
C ASP A 74 -16.71 -13.57 -13.99
N THR A 75 -17.37 -12.71 -13.22
CA THR A 75 -16.77 -11.99 -12.08
C THR A 75 -16.11 -12.96 -11.10
N TRP A 76 -16.70 -14.13 -10.84
CA TRP A 76 -16.13 -15.15 -9.97
C TRP A 76 -14.82 -15.71 -10.53
N VAL A 77 -14.71 -15.89 -11.86
CA VAL A 77 -13.47 -16.33 -12.55
C VAL A 77 -12.38 -15.28 -12.36
N TYR A 78 -12.74 -13.99 -12.55
CA TYR A 78 -11.82 -12.88 -12.34
C TYR A 78 -11.23 -12.88 -10.92
N ILE A 79 -12.10 -12.98 -9.91
CA ILE A 79 -11.69 -12.99 -8.49
C ILE A 79 -10.85 -14.23 -8.19
N PHE A 80 -11.21 -15.39 -8.74
CA PHE A 80 -10.48 -16.65 -8.56
C PHE A 80 -9.08 -16.57 -9.19
N VAL A 81 -8.97 -16.11 -10.43
CA VAL A 81 -7.68 -15.96 -11.13
C VAL A 81 -6.74 -15.05 -10.36
N LEU A 82 -7.22 -13.92 -9.86
CA LEU A 82 -6.41 -13.02 -9.04
C LEU A 82 -5.93 -13.68 -7.75
N SER A 83 -6.84 -14.33 -7.02
CA SER A 83 -6.52 -14.95 -5.72
C SER A 83 -5.58 -16.15 -5.85
N ILE A 84 -5.83 -17.03 -6.84
CA ILE A 84 -4.98 -18.21 -7.08
C ILE A 84 -3.60 -17.82 -7.63
N SER A 85 -3.51 -16.73 -8.39
CA SER A 85 -2.24 -16.22 -8.89
C SER A 85 -1.34 -15.74 -7.77
N VAL A 86 -1.89 -15.03 -6.77
CA VAL A 86 -1.13 -14.59 -5.59
C VAL A 86 -0.65 -15.80 -4.79
N LEU A 87 -1.53 -16.76 -4.51
CA LEU A 87 -1.19 -17.98 -3.77
C LEU A 87 -0.12 -18.81 -4.51
N GLY A 88 -0.33 -19.08 -5.79
CA GLY A 88 0.62 -19.81 -6.63
C GLY A 88 1.97 -19.10 -6.70
N GLY A 89 1.95 -17.78 -6.89
CA GLY A 89 3.14 -16.96 -6.90
C GLY A 89 3.95 -17.06 -5.60
N ASN A 90 3.30 -17.00 -4.43
CA ASN A 90 3.98 -17.15 -3.15
C ASN A 90 4.59 -18.56 -2.98
N LEU A 91 3.89 -19.58 -3.42
CA LEU A 91 4.37 -20.97 -3.34
C LEU A 91 5.62 -21.20 -4.22
N THR A 92 5.78 -20.50 -5.34
CA THR A 92 6.98 -20.67 -6.21
C THR A 92 8.30 -20.24 -5.56
N LEU A 93 8.28 -19.50 -4.45
CA LEU A 93 9.48 -19.13 -3.70
C LEU A 93 9.99 -20.26 -2.78
N TRP A 94 9.14 -21.19 -2.36
CA TRP A 94 9.47 -22.22 -1.38
C TRP A 94 10.57 -23.19 -1.81
N PRO A 95 10.67 -23.62 -3.09
CA PRO A 95 11.77 -24.48 -3.52
C PRO A 95 13.16 -23.88 -3.30
N TYR A 96 13.28 -22.56 -3.39
CA TYR A 96 14.55 -21.85 -3.21
C TYR A 96 14.99 -21.75 -1.74
N VAL A 97 14.05 -21.84 -0.80
CA VAL A 97 14.33 -21.74 0.66
C VAL A 97 15.19 -22.89 1.15
N LYS A 98 15.13 -24.07 0.51
CA LYS A 98 15.88 -25.25 0.93
C LYS A 98 17.38 -25.02 1.07
N LYS A 99 17.95 -24.04 0.35
CA LYS A 99 19.37 -23.68 0.42
C LYS A 99 19.72 -22.78 1.61
N THR A 100 18.73 -22.14 2.21
CA THR A 100 18.88 -21.11 3.26
C THR A 100 18.43 -21.65 4.62
N LEU A 101 17.67 -22.75 4.65
CA LEU A 101 17.15 -23.33 5.87
C LEU A 101 18.22 -24.04 6.68
N VAL A 102 18.35 -23.65 7.95
CA VAL A 102 19.13 -24.34 8.97
C VAL A 102 18.18 -25.22 9.80
N LYS A 103 18.63 -26.40 10.21
CA LYS A 103 17.85 -27.27 11.12
C LYS A 103 17.66 -26.54 12.46
N VAL A 104 16.41 -26.28 12.81
CA VAL A 104 16.03 -25.60 14.05
C VAL A 104 15.36 -26.60 14.99
N ASP A 105 15.76 -26.56 16.26
CA ASP A 105 15.09 -27.31 17.33
C ASP A 105 13.79 -26.57 17.70
N PHE A 106 12.66 -27.16 17.34
CA PHE A 106 11.33 -26.58 17.60
C PHE A 106 11.05 -26.30 19.08
N ARG A 107 11.74 -27.01 20.00
CA ARG A 107 11.60 -26.81 21.46
C ARG A 107 12.23 -25.50 21.93
N LYS A 108 13.13 -24.91 21.16
CA LYS A 108 13.82 -23.63 21.45
C LYS A 108 13.14 -22.43 20.82
N LEU A 109 12.02 -22.64 20.12
CA LEU A 109 11.28 -21.55 19.49
C LEU A 109 10.44 -20.79 20.53
N HIS A 110 10.64 -19.50 20.63
CA HIS A 110 9.86 -18.57 21.44
C HIS A 110 9.02 -17.63 20.55
N PRO A 111 7.90 -18.10 19.94
CA PRO A 111 7.13 -17.32 18.96
C PRO A 111 6.58 -16.00 19.54
N PHE A 112 6.24 -15.98 20.84
CA PHE A 112 5.72 -14.79 21.50
C PHE A 112 6.74 -13.65 21.67
N ARG A 113 8.05 -13.92 21.55
CA ARG A 113 9.11 -12.91 21.56
C ARG A 113 8.92 -11.88 20.46
N HIS A 114 8.40 -12.31 19.31
CA HIS A 114 8.19 -11.44 18.14
C HIS A 114 6.85 -10.70 18.16
N PHE A 115 5.97 -11.00 19.13
CA PHE A 115 4.62 -10.43 19.16
C PHE A 115 4.61 -8.92 19.37
N LYS A 116 5.38 -8.43 20.35
CA LYS A 116 5.46 -6.99 20.66
C LYS A 116 6.03 -6.15 19.50
N PRO A 117 7.16 -6.51 18.88
CA PRO A 117 7.67 -5.82 17.70
C PRO A 117 6.68 -5.86 16.52
N THR A 118 6.03 -7.00 16.29
CA THR A 118 5.04 -7.14 15.21
C THR A 118 3.85 -6.20 15.40
N ILE A 119 3.31 -6.09 16.62
CA ILE A 119 2.21 -5.15 16.90
C ILE A 119 2.67 -3.70 16.67
N ALA A 120 3.86 -3.33 17.11
CA ALA A 120 4.38 -1.98 16.94
C ALA A 120 4.47 -1.57 15.46
N LEU A 121 4.83 -2.49 14.57
CA LEU A 121 4.87 -2.28 13.12
C LEU A 121 3.49 -2.41 12.46
N PHE A 122 2.54 -3.10 13.10
CA PHE A 122 1.20 -3.30 12.57
C PHE A 122 0.28 -2.09 12.77
N ILE A 123 0.46 -1.35 13.88
CA ILE A 123 -0.36 -0.18 14.19
C ILE A 123 -0.34 0.88 13.08
N PRO A 124 0.82 1.34 12.57
CA PRO A 124 0.84 2.30 11.46
C PRO A 124 0.18 1.76 10.20
N GLN A 125 0.33 0.46 9.90
CA GLN A 125 -0.31 -0.16 8.74
C GLN A 125 -1.83 -0.16 8.85
N ILE A 126 -2.37 -0.50 10.05
CA ILE A 126 -3.82 -0.39 10.30
C ILE A 126 -4.28 1.06 10.11
N ALA A 127 -3.60 2.02 10.73
CA ALA A 127 -3.98 3.43 10.64
C ALA A 127 -4.07 3.88 9.17
N THR A 128 -3.08 3.53 8.35
CA THR A 128 -3.09 3.82 6.91
C THR A 128 -4.27 3.15 6.20
N GLN A 129 -4.54 1.87 6.45
CA GLN A 129 -5.65 1.17 5.80
C GLN A 129 -7.01 1.72 6.24
N VAL A 130 -7.15 2.07 7.51
CA VAL A 130 -8.40 2.65 8.04
C VAL A 130 -8.74 3.94 7.30
N TYR A 131 -7.83 4.89 7.18
CA TYR A 131 -8.18 6.15 6.50
C TYR A 131 -8.41 5.97 4.99
N LEU A 132 -7.71 5.07 4.32
CA LEU A 132 -7.95 4.78 2.90
C LEU A 132 -9.34 4.19 2.64
N VAL A 133 -9.81 3.31 3.53
CA VAL A 133 -11.15 2.73 3.46
C VAL A 133 -12.21 3.73 3.88
N LEU A 134 -11.93 4.53 4.94
CA LEU A 134 -12.88 5.52 5.46
C LEU A 134 -13.26 6.57 4.41
N ASN A 135 -12.32 7.10 3.64
CA ASN A 135 -12.61 8.07 2.59
C ASN A 135 -13.68 7.56 1.63
N LYS A 136 -13.53 6.33 1.14
CA LYS A 136 -14.49 5.70 0.21
C LYS A 136 -15.83 5.43 0.88
N THR A 137 -15.81 4.90 2.12
CA THR A 137 -17.03 4.58 2.88
C THR A 137 -17.81 5.84 3.24
N MET A 138 -17.12 6.91 3.64
CA MET A 138 -17.77 8.18 3.96
C MET A 138 -18.38 8.83 2.71
N LEU A 139 -17.70 8.83 1.58
CA LEU A 139 -18.26 9.31 0.31
C LEU A 139 -19.47 8.50 -0.11
N TRP A 140 -19.43 7.18 0.01
CA TRP A 140 -20.57 6.32 -0.26
C TRP A 140 -21.76 6.63 0.64
N ALA A 141 -21.54 6.80 1.94
CA ALA A 141 -22.59 7.02 2.91
C ALA A 141 -23.15 8.45 2.91
N MET A 142 -22.32 9.47 2.64
CA MET A 142 -22.69 10.88 2.72
C MET A 142 -23.13 11.49 1.38
N VAL A 143 -22.66 10.93 0.24
CA VAL A 143 -22.94 11.48 -1.08
C VAL A 143 -23.59 10.44 -1.98
N SER A 144 -22.81 9.49 -2.56
CA SER A 144 -23.34 8.39 -3.38
C SER A 144 -22.25 7.34 -3.67
N SER A 145 -22.67 6.17 -4.16
CA SER A 145 -21.77 5.11 -4.65
C SER A 145 -20.92 5.57 -5.83
N ASP A 146 -21.49 6.37 -6.73
CA ASP A 146 -20.79 6.86 -7.92
C ASP A 146 -19.65 7.79 -7.55
N VAL A 147 -19.88 8.69 -6.59
CA VAL A 147 -18.84 9.62 -6.10
C VAL A 147 -17.73 8.86 -5.36
N ALA A 148 -18.05 7.83 -4.60
CA ALA A 148 -17.05 6.94 -4.01
C ALA A 148 -16.23 6.21 -5.10
N GLY A 149 -16.91 5.81 -6.19
CA GLY A 149 -16.25 5.24 -7.38
C GLY A 149 -15.34 6.23 -8.07
N PHE A 150 -15.74 7.48 -8.22
CA PHE A 150 -14.88 8.54 -8.79
C PHE A 150 -13.64 8.79 -7.96
N TYR A 151 -13.76 8.82 -6.62
CA TYR A 151 -12.62 8.92 -5.72
C TYR A 151 -11.66 7.73 -5.88
N ASP A 152 -12.20 6.50 -5.95
CA ASP A 152 -11.39 5.28 -6.15
C ASP A 152 -10.59 5.32 -7.47
N ARG A 153 -11.17 5.86 -8.53
CA ARG A 153 -10.48 6.02 -9.82
C ARG A 153 -9.42 7.11 -9.80
N SER A 154 -9.67 8.23 -9.10
CA SER A 154 -8.66 9.27 -8.86
C SER A 154 -7.46 8.72 -8.11
N ASP A 155 -7.71 8.13 -6.95
CA ASP A 155 -6.70 7.49 -6.08
C ASP A 155 -5.89 6.41 -6.84
N THR A 156 -6.55 5.64 -7.72
CA THR A 156 -5.88 4.63 -8.56
C THR A 156 -4.89 5.27 -9.52
N LEU A 157 -5.26 6.34 -10.23
CA LEU A 157 -4.35 7.02 -11.16
C LEU A 157 -3.15 7.66 -10.43
N VAL A 158 -3.40 8.32 -9.31
CA VAL A 158 -2.33 8.91 -8.49
C VAL A 158 -1.40 7.83 -7.96
N LYS A 159 -1.93 6.71 -7.48
CA LYS A 159 -1.13 5.58 -6.96
C LYS A 159 -0.32 4.86 -8.03
N LEU A 160 -0.78 4.80 -9.26
CA LEU A 160 0.02 4.26 -10.37
C LEU A 160 1.32 5.06 -10.54
N VAL A 161 1.22 6.38 -10.53
CA VAL A 161 2.39 7.27 -10.62
C VAL A 161 3.24 7.19 -9.36
N LEU A 162 2.61 7.21 -8.19
CA LEU A 162 3.26 7.10 -6.89
C LEU A 162 4.08 5.82 -6.74
N THR A 163 3.64 4.70 -7.32
CA THR A 163 4.36 3.42 -7.28
C THR A 163 5.78 3.55 -7.84
N ILE A 164 5.99 4.37 -8.87
CA ILE A 164 7.32 4.63 -9.46
C ILE A 164 8.20 5.35 -8.44
N VAL A 165 7.64 6.35 -7.76
CA VAL A 165 8.36 7.17 -6.77
C VAL A 165 8.74 6.34 -5.55
N THR A 166 7.83 5.51 -5.06
CA THR A 166 8.03 4.73 -3.82
C THR A 166 8.81 3.43 -4.04
N ALA A 167 9.06 3.02 -5.29
CA ALA A 167 9.85 1.82 -5.59
C ALA A 167 11.28 1.90 -5.02
N THR A 168 11.85 3.09 -4.90
CA THR A 168 13.15 3.32 -4.28
C THR A 168 13.21 2.84 -2.83
N GLY A 169 12.10 2.97 -2.09
CA GLY A 169 12.02 2.59 -0.69
C GLY A 169 12.31 1.11 -0.44
N THR A 170 11.92 0.24 -1.37
CA THR A 170 12.15 -1.21 -1.24
C THR A 170 13.63 -1.59 -1.36
N VAL A 171 14.41 -0.80 -2.08
CA VAL A 171 15.86 -1.02 -2.28
C VAL A 171 16.65 -0.32 -1.18
N MET A 172 16.29 0.93 -0.84
CA MET A 172 17.07 1.74 0.10
C MET A 172 16.91 1.30 1.56
N LEU A 173 15.75 0.79 1.95
CA LEU A 173 15.48 0.35 3.33
C LEU A 173 16.53 -0.65 3.87
N PRO A 174 16.91 -1.74 3.17
CA PRO A 174 17.93 -2.66 3.64
C PRO A 174 19.32 -2.00 3.75
N HIS A 175 19.67 -1.13 2.77
CA HIS A 175 20.98 -0.45 2.79
C HIS A 175 21.13 0.48 4.00
N VAL A 176 20.08 1.28 4.29
CA VAL A 176 20.06 2.14 5.49
C VAL A 176 20.07 1.32 6.77
N ALA A 177 19.32 0.20 6.82
CA ALA A 177 19.30 -0.69 7.98
C ALA A 177 20.67 -1.31 8.25
N ASN A 178 21.40 -1.74 7.22
CA ASN A 178 22.74 -2.29 7.34
C ASN A 178 23.74 -1.23 7.83
N ALA A 179 23.74 -0.03 7.22
CA ALA A 179 24.60 1.08 7.65
C ALA A 179 24.35 1.47 9.13
N PHE A 180 23.07 1.48 9.55
CA PHE A 180 22.70 1.73 10.93
C PHE A 180 23.19 0.64 11.89
N HIS A 181 23.10 -0.63 11.48
CA HIS A 181 23.58 -1.77 12.27
C HIS A 181 25.12 -1.75 12.45
N GLU A 182 25.84 -1.26 11.45
CA GLU A 182 27.29 -1.07 11.48
C GLU A 182 27.70 0.16 12.32
N GLY A 183 26.76 0.97 12.79
CA GLY A 183 27.01 2.20 13.54
C GLY A 183 27.54 3.35 12.69
N ASN A 184 27.38 3.29 11.37
CA ASN A 184 27.84 4.30 10.43
C ASN A 184 26.76 5.37 10.18
N GLU A 185 26.68 6.35 11.09
CA GLU A 185 25.69 7.44 11.00
C GLU A 185 25.87 8.30 9.75
N ASP A 186 27.11 8.54 9.32
CA ASP A 186 27.39 9.32 8.11
C ASP A 186 26.83 8.62 6.87
N ALA A 187 26.98 7.29 6.78
CA ALA A 187 26.40 6.53 5.67
C ALA A 187 24.85 6.55 5.70
N VAL A 188 24.24 6.45 6.88
CA VAL A 188 22.77 6.56 7.04
C VAL A 188 22.28 7.91 6.53
N ASN A 189 22.94 9.00 6.94
CA ASN A 189 22.56 10.36 6.54
C ASN A 189 22.74 10.58 5.04
N ASN A 190 23.87 10.16 4.46
CA ASN A 190 24.15 10.30 3.04
C ASN A 190 23.17 9.49 2.19
N LEU A 191 22.91 8.22 2.52
CA LEU A 191 21.95 7.37 1.83
C LEU A 191 20.52 7.95 1.87
N THR A 192 20.16 8.54 3.02
CA THR A 192 18.82 9.17 3.16
C THR A 192 18.74 10.47 2.36
N ALA A 193 19.77 11.30 2.37
CA ALA A 193 19.83 12.54 1.58
C ALA A 193 19.79 12.24 0.08
N ASP A 194 20.61 11.32 -0.41
CA ASP A 194 20.63 10.90 -1.82
C ASP A 194 19.27 10.35 -2.26
N SER A 195 18.62 9.56 -1.38
CA SER A 195 17.28 9.03 -1.65
C SER A 195 16.24 10.16 -1.69
N PHE A 196 16.34 11.15 -0.80
CA PHE A 196 15.43 12.29 -0.76
C PHE A 196 15.56 13.16 -2.01
N ASP A 197 16.79 13.43 -2.44
CA ASP A 197 17.07 14.20 -3.67
C ASP A 197 16.56 13.46 -4.90
N PHE A 198 16.83 12.16 -5.00
CA PHE A 198 16.36 11.32 -6.10
C PHE A 198 14.82 11.26 -6.17
N VAL A 199 14.17 11.00 -5.04
CA VAL A 199 12.71 10.96 -4.94
C VAL A 199 12.11 12.32 -5.28
N SER A 200 12.69 13.43 -4.81
CA SER A 200 12.21 14.77 -5.13
C SER A 200 12.34 15.10 -6.61
N CYS A 201 13.48 14.72 -7.22
CA CYS A 201 13.74 14.90 -8.65
C CYS A 201 12.71 14.19 -9.54
N ILE A 202 12.18 13.04 -9.10
CA ILE A 202 11.17 12.28 -9.86
C ILE A 202 9.75 12.73 -9.47
N ALA A 203 9.47 12.90 -8.17
CA ALA A 203 8.13 13.16 -7.67
C ALA A 203 7.58 14.53 -8.12
N ILE A 204 8.42 15.57 -8.12
CA ILE A 204 7.99 16.93 -8.49
C ILE A 204 7.56 17.02 -9.96
N PRO A 205 8.34 16.55 -10.96
CA PRO A 205 7.88 16.52 -12.34
C PRO A 205 6.65 15.62 -12.56
N MET A 206 6.58 14.48 -11.87
CA MET A 206 5.43 13.57 -11.98
C MET A 206 4.15 14.22 -11.42
N PHE A 207 4.24 14.89 -10.27
CA PHE A 207 3.16 15.70 -9.72
C PHE A 207 2.71 16.76 -10.74
N ALA A 208 3.64 17.60 -11.23
CA ALA A 208 3.34 18.67 -12.15
C ALA A 208 2.74 18.15 -13.47
N GLY A 209 3.29 17.07 -14.00
CA GLY A 209 2.77 16.41 -15.20
C GLY A 209 1.35 15.88 -14.99
N LEU A 210 1.11 15.13 -13.92
CA LEU A 210 -0.22 14.57 -13.63
C LEU A 210 -1.25 15.68 -13.33
N ALA A 211 -0.88 16.71 -12.61
CA ALA A 211 -1.73 17.88 -12.36
C ALA A 211 -2.11 18.61 -13.66
N ALA A 212 -1.18 18.73 -14.60
CA ALA A 212 -1.42 19.40 -15.87
C ALA A 212 -2.35 18.61 -16.81
N ILE A 213 -2.24 17.29 -16.84
CA ILE A 213 -2.99 16.44 -17.79
C ILE A 213 -4.19 15.74 -17.20
N GLY A 214 -4.36 15.72 -15.87
CA GLY A 214 -5.34 14.92 -15.14
C GLY A 214 -6.77 15.07 -15.64
N GLN A 215 -7.18 16.31 -15.99
CA GLN A 215 -8.52 16.59 -16.52
C GLN A 215 -8.81 15.88 -17.86
N LYS A 216 -7.78 15.69 -18.70
CA LYS A 216 -7.90 14.98 -19.97
C LYS A 216 -7.64 13.49 -19.83
N LEU A 217 -6.75 13.13 -18.92
CA LEU A 217 -6.31 11.76 -18.72
C LEU A 217 -7.44 10.86 -18.16
N ALA A 218 -8.19 11.33 -17.18
CA ALA A 218 -9.22 10.51 -16.55
C ALA A 218 -10.36 10.11 -17.51
N PRO A 219 -10.94 11.02 -18.30
CA PRO A 219 -11.94 10.62 -19.31
C PRO A 219 -11.36 9.75 -20.43
N LEU A 220 -10.10 9.94 -20.80
CA LEU A 220 -9.39 9.12 -21.79
C LEU A 220 -9.22 7.67 -21.30
N PHE A 221 -8.90 7.50 -20.01
CA PHE A 221 -8.57 6.21 -19.41
C PHE A 221 -9.83 5.40 -19.03
N PHE A 222 -10.84 6.07 -18.47
CA PHE A 222 -12.03 5.44 -17.92
C PHE A 222 -13.32 5.69 -18.72
N GLY A 223 -13.29 6.58 -19.68
CA GLY A 223 -14.45 6.98 -20.49
C GLY A 223 -15.03 8.35 -20.10
N PRO A 224 -15.89 8.92 -20.97
CA PRO A 224 -16.41 10.30 -20.82
C PRO A 224 -17.19 10.57 -19.53
N GLN A 225 -17.81 9.54 -18.95
CA GLN A 225 -18.57 9.63 -17.70
C GLN A 225 -17.67 9.95 -16.48
N PHE A 226 -16.35 9.75 -16.59
CA PHE A 226 -15.38 10.01 -15.54
C PHE A 226 -14.76 11.42 -15.58
N LYS A 227 -15.39 12.37 -16.26
CA LYS A 227 -14.95 13.79 -16.23
C LYS A 227 -14.73 14.36 -14.82
N PRO A 228 -15.59 14.07 -13.80
CA PRO A 228 -15.38 14.58 -12.43
C PRO A 228 -14.06 14.09 -11.81
N VAL A 229 -13.57 12.91 -12.20
CA VAL A 229 -12.31 12.34 -11.73
C VAL A 229 -11.11 13.18 -12.14
N GLY A 230 -11.17 13.84 -13.31
CA GLY A 230 -10.04 14.61 -13.82
C GLY A 230 -9.59 15.73 -12.90
N MET A 231 -10.55 16.51 -12.36
CA MET A 231 -10.22 17.57 -11.39
C MET A 231 -9.73 17.00 -10.06
N ALA A 232 -10.32 15.89 -9.61
CA ALA A 232 -9.88 15.19 -8.40
C ALA A 232 -8.41 14.75 -8.53
N VAL A 233 -8.03 14.15 -9.67
CA VAL A 233 -6.63 13.76 -9.97
C VAL A 233 -5.70 14.97 -9.93
N CYS A 234 -6.09 16.11 -10.53
CA CYS A 234 -5.26 17.31 -10.52
C CYS A 234 -4.99 17.81 -9.09
N LEU A 235 -6.01 17.81 -8.23
CA LEU A 235 -5.90 18.23 -6.83
C LEU A 235 -5.13 17.23 -5.98
N GLU A 236 -5.34 15.95 -6.22
CA GLU A 236 -4.72 14.87 -5.45
C GLU A 236 -3.26 14.64 -5.85
N ALA A 237 -2.84 15.06 -7.04
CA ALA A 237 -1.49 14.81 -7.57
C ALA A 237 -0.36 15.26 -6.63
N ILE A 238 -0.55 16.31 -5.81
CA ILE A 238 0.44 16.79 -4.83
C ILE A 238 0.81 15.70 -3.80
N VAL A 239 -0.08 14.75 -3.56
CA VAL A 239 0.15 13.61 -2.66
C VAL A 239 1.34 12.76 -3.13
N ILE A 240 1.67 12.77 -4.43
CA ILE A 240 2.85 12.08 -4.98
C ILE A 240 4.13 12.59 -4.31
N VAL A 241 4.26 13.90 -4.15
CA VAL A 241 5.43 14.52 -3.50
C VAL A 241 5.40 14.25 -1.99
N LEU A 242 4.27 14.47 -1.34
CA LEU A 242 4.11 14.30 0.10
C LEU A 242 4.38 12.86 0.54
N ILE A 243 3.75 11.88 -0.12
CA ILE A 243 3.97 10.46 0.20
C ILE A 243 5.39 10.04 -0.21
N GLY A 244 5.94 10.58 -1.32
CA GLY A 244 7.33 10.34 -1.71
C GLY A 244 8.30 10.72 -0.60
N TRP A 245 8.19 11.93 -0.06
CA TRP A 245 9.00 12.41 1.05
C TRP A 245 8.75 11.62 2.35
N SER A 246 7.47 11.36 2.67
CA SER A 246 7.10 10.54 3.82
C SER A 246 7.65 9.11 3.71
N ASN A 247 7.73 8.54 2.51
CA ASN A 247 8.34 7.24 2.28
C ASN A 247 9.84 7.24 2.60
N VAL A 248 10.58 8.25 2.13
CA VAL A 248 12.02 8.37 2.43
C VAL A 248 12.23 8.56 3.93
N ILE A 249 11.60 9.55 4.54
CA ILE A 249 11.82 9.87 5.94
C ILE A 249 11.25 8.76 6.84
N GLY A 250 10.01 8.33 6.59
CA GLY A 250 9.31 7.37 7.44
C GLY A 250 9.83 5.95 7.29
N GLN A 251 9.82 5.43 6.06
CA GLN A 251 10.12 4.02 5.83
C GLN A 251 11.61 3.74 5.67
N GLN A 252 12.37 4.64 5.01
CA GLN A 252 13.79 4.39 4.75
C GLN A 252 14.70 4.91 5.87
N TYR A 253 14.26 5.88 6.70
CA TYR A 253 15.05 6.42 7.80
C TYR A 253 14.47 6.05 9.18
N LEU A 254 13.25 6.48 9.52
CA LEU A 254 12.71 6.31 10.87
C LEU A 254 12.52 4.85 11.29
N LEU A 255 12.09 3.98 10.36
CA LEU A 255 11.89 2.56 10.66
C LEU A 255 13.22 1.83 10.91
N PRO A 256 14.23 1.87 10.01
CA PRO A 256 15.49 1.15 10.22
C PRO A 256 16.33 1.73 11.37
N THR A 257 16.18 3.02 11.68
CA THR A 257 16.87 3.66 12.82
C THR A 257 16.15 3.49 14.16
N ASN A 258 15.17 2.56 14.25
CA ASN A 258 14.39 2.27 15.46
C ASN A 258 13.54 3.44 16.00
N LYS A 259 13.32 4.51 15.23
CA LYS A 259 12.43 5.63 15.58
C LYS A 259 10.96 5.33 15.31
N ILE A 260 10.51 4.08 15.55
CA ILE A 260 9.16 3.57 15.23
C ILE A 260 8.05 4.42 15.86
N LYS A 261 8.28 4.99 17.05
CA LYS A 261 7.29 5.84 17.72
C LYS A 261 6.97 7.12 16.94
N VAL A 262 7.99 7.74 16.35
CA VAL A 262 7.84 8.94 15.52
C VAL A 262 7.07 8.60 14.25
N TYR A 263 7.47 7.51 13.57
CA TYR A 263 6.77 7.03 12.38
C TYR A 263 5.29 6.73 12.68
N THR A 264 5.00 5.95 13.73
CA THR A 264 3.63 5.62 14.13
C THR A 264 2.84 6.88 14.49
N GLY A 265 3.45 7.80 15.25
CA GLY A 265 2.83 9.08 15.63
C GLY A 265 2.43 9.90 14.41
N SER A 266 3.29 10.01 13.40
CA SER A 266 2.98 10.73 12.17
C SER A 266 1.78 10.15 11.43
N VAL A 267 1.78 8.82 11.21
CA VAL A 267 0.70 8.14 10.48
C VAL A 267 -0.63 8.22 11.24
N VAL A 268 -0.61 8.01 12.55
CA VAL A 268 -1.82 8.12 13.39
C VAL A 268 -2.34 9.55 13.40
N SER A 269 -1.47 10.55 13.51
CA SER A 269 -1.88 11.96 13.43
C SER A 269 -2.54 12.29 12.10
N GLY A 270 -1.97 11.81 10.98
CA GLY A 270 -2.57 11.93 9.66
C GLY A 270 -3.95 11.28 9.57
N ALA A 271 -4.10 10.07 10.10
CA ALA A 271 -5.38 9.36 10.13
C ALA A 271 -6.45 10.10 10.93
N ILE A 272 -6.08 10.67 12.10
CA ILE A 272 -6.99 11.49 12.92
C ILE A 272 -7.40 12.76 12.18
N VAL A 273 -6.43 13.46 11.58
CA VAL A 273 -6.72 14.69 10.80
C VAL A 273 -7.62 14.38 9.61
N ASN A 274 -7.33 13.28 8.89
CA ASN A 274 -8.18 12.84 7.78
C ASN A 274 -9.62 12.60 8.23
N LEU A 275 -9.82 11.86 9.31
CA LEU A 275 -11.17 11.57 9.85
C LEU A 275 -11.92 12.84 10.25
N ILE A 276 -11.25 13.77 10.95
CA ILE A 276 -11.86 15.03 11.40
C ILE A 276 -12.23 15.94 10.22
N LEU A 277 -11.34 16.04 9.22
CA LEU A 277 -11.55 16.93 8.07
C LEU A 277 -12.52 16.35 7.03
N ASN A 278 -12.60 15.02 6.93
CA ASN A 278 -13.52 14.39 5.98
C ASN A 278 -14.98 14.78 6.23
N LEU A 279 -15.42 14.83 7.50
CA LEU A 279 -16.81 15.16 7.81
C LEU A 279 -17.24 16.51 7.23
N PRO A 280 -16.62 17.65 7.58
CA PRO A 280 -17.00 18.93 7.04
C PRO A 280 -16.67 19.09 5.55
N PHE A 281 -15.55 18.57 5.07
CA PHE A 281 -15.12 18.77 3.70
C PHE A 281 -15.96 17.95 2.70
N ILE A 282 -16.30 16.70 3.02
CA ILE A 282 -17.22 15.91 2.19
C ILE A 282 -18.61 16.54 2.17
N TYR A 283 -19.11 17.03 3.31
CA TYR A 283 -20.38 17.71 3.37
C TYR A 283 -20.43 18.96 2.47
N LEU A 284 -19.36 19.74 2.44
CA LEU A 284 -19.29 21.01 1.69
C LEU A 284 -18.95 20.79 0.20
N TRP A 285 -18.02 19.89 -0.12
CA TRP A 285 -17.43 19.78 -1.47
C TRP A 285 -17.46 18.36 -2.04
N GLY A 286 -18.13 17.40 -1.39
CA GLY A 286 -18.26 16.02 -1.90
C GLY A 286 -16.93 15.38 -2.22
N LEU A 287 -16.76 14.94 -3.47
CA LEU A 287 -15.53 14.31 -4.00
C LEU A 287 -14.26 15.13 -3.69
N HIS A 288 -14.29 16.43 -4.02
CA HIS A 288 -13.14 17.31 -3.83
C HIS A 288 -12.83 17.52 -2.33
N GLY A 289 -13.85 17.45 -1.48
CA GLY A 289 -13.68 17.51 -0.02
C GLY A 289 -12.86 16.35 0.50
N ALA A 290 -13.13 15.11 0.06
CA ALA A 290 -12.34 13.94 0.44
C ALA A 290 -10.89 14.05 -0.06
N VAL A 291 -10.69 14.57 -1.27
CA VAL A 291 -9.33 14.83 -1.81
C VAL A 291 -8.59 15.85 -0.96
N PHE A 292 -9.22 16.96 -0.60
CA PHE A 292 -8.60 17.97 0.28
C PHE A 292 -8.27 17.40 1.67
N ALA A 293 -9.15 16.59 2.25
CA ALA A 293 -8.88 15.95 3.53
C ALA A 293 -7.65 15.00 3.43
N THR A 294 -7.53 14.27 2.32
CA THR A 294 -6.36 13.42 2.03
C THR A 294 -5.08 14.27 1.93
N VAL A 295 -5.09 15.33 1.15
CA VAL A 295 -3.93 16.23 1.00
C VAL A 295 -3.51 16.84 2.34
N CYS A 296 -4.47 17.33 3.13
CA CYS A 296 -4.18 17.89 4.46
C CYS A 296 -3.57 16.82 5.39
N SER A 297 -4.08 15.59 5.36
CA SER A 297 -3.53 14.52 6.19
C SER A 297 -2.10 14.15 5.79
N GLU A 298 -1.79 14.08 4.50
CA GLU A 298 -0.43 13.80 4.02
C GLU A 298 0.55 14.96 4.33
N ILE A 299 0.08 16.21 4.32
CA ILE A 299 0.87 17.37 4.80
C ILE A 299 1.22 17.19 6.28
N VAL A 300 0.26 16.76 7.10
CA VAL A 300 0.49 16.52 8.53
C VAL A 300 1.46 15.36 8.75
N VAL A 301 1.29 14.23 8.04
CA VAL A 301 2.21 13.08 8.13
C VAL A 301 3.63 13.50 7.79
N THR A 302 3.81 14.10 6.63
CA THR A 302 5.12 14.50 6.11
C THR A 302 5.76 15.60 6.98
N GLY A 303 4.98 16.62 7.35
CA GLY A 303 5.45 17.70 8.23
C GLY A 303 5.85 17.22 9.62
N TYR A 304 5.06 16.29 10.21
CA TYR A 304 5.41 15.66 11.49
C TYR A 304 6.73 14.91 11.40
N GLN A 305 6.94 14.13 10.34
CA GLN A 305 8.19 13.39 10.12
C GLN A 305 9.38 14.34 9.95
N MET A 306 9.24 15.38 9.10
CA MET A 306 10.28 16.38 8.88
C MET A 306 10.66 17.14 10.15
N TRP A 307 9.70 17.36 11.05
CA TRP A 307 9.97 18.05 12.33
C TRP A 307 10.83 17.24 13.29
N HIS A 308 10.86 15.90 13.15
CA HIS A 308 11.53 14.98 14.06
C HIS A 308 12.85 14.37 13.49
N VAL A 309 13.27 14.79 12.32
CA VAL A 309 14.53 14.42 11.68
C VAL A 309 15.48 15.58 11.66
#